data_15adfe34ca8865a29beeb467b85bdbab
#
_entry.id   15adfe34ca8865a29beeb467b85bdbab
#
_cell.length_a   1.000
_cell.length_b   1.000
_cell.length_c   1.000
_cell.angle_alpha   90.00
_cell.angle_beta   90.00
_cell.angle_gamma   90.00
#
_symmetry.space_group_name_H-M   'P 1'
#
loop_
_entity.id
_entity.type
_entity.pdbx_description
1 polymer ?
#
loop_
_entity_poly.entity_id
_entity_poly.type
_entity_poly.pdbx_seq_one_letter_code
_entity_poly.pdbx_strand_id
1 'polypeptide(L)'
;VDTISRSSDYPRAWRFLAPVVLAGCGVLLITSAKAADGDDLRGSDVIAFSDLVRAEEQRVQELQARIDDLNSDITDLTGGQGSSESAEVDRHTEELMPAAGLTPVQGPGLTVTLDDAPLPNNLGEDSEFNTEDYLVHQQDLEGVINALWAGGAEAMTVMDQRIVSTSTVQCEGPVLLLNGRTFYPPYTISAIGDADAMRDALDAAPAVREYRAWADRIGLTYRVGGEDNITMPAFTGSVQGGQTS
;
A
#
# COMPACT_ATOMS: atom_id res chain seq x y z
N VAL A 1 74.13 -10.61 -35.59
CA VAL A 1 72.82 -10.53 -34.99
C VAL A 1 72.37 -11.95 -34.66
N ASP A 2 72.61 -12.36 -33.41
CA ASP A 2 72.35 -13.71 -32.92
C ASP A 2 70.87 -13.89 -32.56
N THR A 3 70.25 -14.82 -33.26
CA THR A 3 68.87 -15.25 -32.95
C THR A 3 68.94 -16.36 -31.89
N ILE A 4 68.60 -16.03 -30.63
CA ILE A 4 68.52 -16.99 -29.53
C ILE A 4 67.24 -17.81 -29.70
N SER A 5 67.40 -19.00 -30.30
CA SER A 5 66.36 -20.04 -30.27
C SER A 5 66.38 -20.73 -28.90
N ARG A 6 65.44 -20.36 -27.99
CA ARG A 6 65.23 -21.09 -26.76
C ARG A 6 64.27 -22.26 -27.03
N SER A 7 64.83 -23.43 -27.29
CA SER A 7 64.09 -24.68 -27.24
C SER A 7 63.74 -24.99 -25.76
N SER A 8 62.50 -24.82 -25.40
CA SER A 8 61.95 -25.20 -24.09
C SER A 8 61.73 -26.74 -24.10
N ASP A 9 62.66 -27.48 -23.57
CA ASP A 9 62.55 -28.93 -23.29
C ASP A 9 61.60 -29.09 -22.08
N TYR A 10 60.30 -29.16 -22.33
CA TYR A 10 59.37 -29.57 -21.30
C TYR A 10 59.57 -31.06 -20.99
N PRO A 11 59.70 -31.45 -19.68
CA PRO A 11 59.88 -32.87 -19.30
C PRO A 11 58.66 -33.67 -19.81
N ARG A 12 58.92 -34.89 -20.33
CA ARG A 12 57.92 -35.80 -20.90
C ARG A 12 56.66 -35.96 -20.01
N ALA A 13 56.85 -35.83 -18.71
CA ALA A 13 55.73 -35.80 -17.72
C ALA A 13 54.72 -34.68 -17.97
N TRP A 14 55.14 -33.50 -18.45
CA TRP A 14 54.27 -32.37 -18.74
C TRP A 14 53.27 -32.63 -19.87
N ARG A 15 53.68 -33.48 -20.84
CA ARG A 15 52.78 -33.84 -21.96
C ARG A 15 51.63 -34.72 -21.56
N PHE A 16 51.70 -35.40 -20.41
CA PHE A 16 50.61 -36.18 -19.83
C PHE A 16 49.87 -35.40 -18.72
N LEU A 17 50.54 -34.50 -18.03
CA LEU A 17 49.97 -33.72 -16.94
C LEU A 17 49.05 -32.63 -17.47
N ALA A 18 49.41 -31.96 -18.56
CA ALA A 18 48.61 -30.88 -19.13
C ALA A 18 47.17 -31.32 -19.56
N PRO A 19 46.99 -32.45 -20.31
CA PRO A 19 45.64 -32.90 -20.66
C PRO A 19 44.82 -33.37 -19.44
N VAL A 20 45.46 -33.92 -18.40
CA VAL A 20 44.78 -34.35 -17.17
C VAL A 20 44.28 -33.14 -16.40
N VAL A 21 45.07 -32.08 -16.27
CA VAL A 21 44.66 -30.83 -15.64
C VAL A 21 43.53 -30.15 -16.43
N LEU A 22 43.64 -30.12 -17.77
CA LEU A 22 42.57 -29.57 -18.62
C LEU A 22 41.25 -30.37 -18.51
N ALA A 23 41.35 -31.70 -18.45
CA ALA A 23 40.16 -32.54 -18.21
C ALA A 23 39.55 -32.29 -16.84
N GLY A 24 40.36 -32.13 -15.77
CA GLY A 24 39.92 -31.78 -14.45
C GLY A 24 39.24 -30.39 -14.39
N CYS A 25 39.82 -29.38 -15.04
CA CYS A 25 39.21 -28.06 -15.17
C CYS A 25 37.90 -28.12 -15.97
N GLY A 26 37.82 -28.93 -17.02
CA GLY A 26 36.61 -29.13 -17.81
C GLY A 26 35.48 -29.75 -17.00
N VAL A 27 35.77 -30.75 -16.17
CA VAL A 27 34.81 -31.36 -15.26
C VAL A 27 34.32 -30.36 -14.20
N LEU A 28 35.24 -29.57 -13.61
CA LEU A 28 34.88 -28.52 -12.65
C LEU A 28 34.01 -27.41 -13.28
N LEU A 29 34.29 -27.02 -14.52
CA LEU A 29 33.45 -26.04 -15.23
C LEU A 29 32.05 -26.60 -15.54
N ILE A 30 31.96 -27.88 -15.96
CA ILE A 30 30.67 -28.53 -16.23
C ILE A 30 29.87 -28.70 -14.94
N THR A 31 30.50 -29.10 -13.83
CA THR A 31 29.82 -29.19 -12.52
C THR A 31 29.42 -27.85 -12.00
N SER A 32 30.24 -26.80 -12.17
CA SER A 32 29.90 -25.42 -11.82
C SER A 32 28.78 -24.86 -12.69
N ALA A 33 28.77 -25.15 -14.00
CA ALA A 33 27.69 -24.75 -14.89
C ALA A 33 26.37 -25.48 -14.55
N LYS A 34 26.43 -26.78 -14.23
CA LYS A 34 25.25 -27.51 -13.76
C LYS A 34 24.73 -27.04 -12.40
N ALA A 35 25.58 -26.59 -11.50
CA ALA A 35 25.22 -25.99 -10.25
C ALA A 35 24.64 -24.57 -10.44
N ALA A 36 25.07 -23.84 -11.46
CA ALA A 36 24.54 -22.54 -11.83
C ALA A 36 23.22 -22.61 -12.63
N ASP A 37 22.97 -23.69 -13.37
CA ASP A 37 21.73 -23.95 -14.10
C ASP A 37 20.59 -24.52 -13.18
N GLY A 38 20.94 -24.79 -11.92
CA GLY A 38 20.09 -25.55 -10.99
C GLY A 38 19.40 -24.75 -9.91
N ASP A 39 19.66 -23.47 -9.68
CA ASP A 39 18.88 -22.69 -8.72
C ASP A 39 19.11 -21.19 -8.94
N ASP A 40 18.22 -20.59 -9.67
CA ASP A 40 17.97 -19.16 -9.54
C ASP A 40 17.22 -18.93 -8.20
N LEU A 41 17.97 -19.05 -7.10
CA LEU A 41 17.43 -18.87 -5.73
C LEU A 41 16.79 -17.51 -5.55
N ARG A 42 17.12 -16.53 -6.40
CA ARG A 42 16.49 -15.21 -6.38
C ARG A 42 15.09 -15.21 -7.02
N GLY A 43 14.88 -16.03 -8.04
CA GLY A 43 13.58 -16.16 -8.68
C GLY A 43 12.58 -16.94 -7.83
N SER A 44 13.02 -17.99 -7.14
CA SER A 44 12.16 -18.81 -6.29
C SER A 44 11.72 -18.10 -5.02
N ASP A 45 12.61 -17.31 -4.41
CA ASP A 45 12.26 -16.56 -3.19
C ASP A 45 11.27 -15.42 -3.45
N VAL A 46 11.41 -14.71 -4.58
CA VAL A 46 10.45 -13.66 -4.98
C VAL A 46 9.08 -14.25 -5.33
N ILE A 47 9.05 -15.40 -6.03
CA ILE A 47 7.80 -16.11 -6.35
C ILE A 47 7.16 -16.64 -5.07
N ALA A 48 7.92 -17.28 -4.18
CA ALA A 48 7.42 -17.78 -2.90
C ALA A 48 6.88 -16.65 -2.01
N PHE A 49 7.55 -15.49 -1.99
CA PHE A 49 7.08 -14.31 -1.25
C PHE A 49 5.80 -13.74 -1.86
N SER A 50 5.72 -13.62 -3.19
CA SER A 50 4.50 -13.13 -3.85
C SER A 50 3.31 -14.08 -3.65
N ASP A 51 3.56 -15.39 -3.63
CA ASP A 51 2.52 -16.38 -3.35
C ASP A 51 2.06 -16.35 -1.88
N LEU A 52 2.99 -16.11 -0.95
CA LEU A 52 2.66 -15.92 0.47
C LEU A 52 1.81 -14.66 0.68
N VAL A 53 2.17 -13.54 0.04
CA VAL A 53 1.39 -12.29 0.10
C VAL A 53 -0.01 -12.50 -0.45
N ARG A 54 -0.16 -13.15 -1.62
CA ARG A 54 -1.48 -13.46 -2.18
C ARG A 54 -2.30 -14.38 -1.29
N ALA A 55 -1.67 -15.37 -0.66
CA ALA A 55 -2.35 -16.27 0.27
C ALA A 55 -2.85 -15.53 1.50
N GLU A 56 -2.08 -14.56 2.03
CA GLU A 56 -2.49 -13.76 3.18
C GLU A 56 -3.57 -12.74 2.81
N GLU A 57 -3.49 -12.12 1.61
CA GLU A 57 -4.57 -11.27 1.09
C GLU A 57 -5.89 -12.03 0.94
N GLN A 58 -5.85 -13.27 0.40
CA GLN A 58 -7.03 -14.14 0.32
C GLN A 58 -7.59 -14.46 1.71
N ARG A 59 -6.72 -14.71 2.68
CA ARG A 59 -7.12 -14.96 4.06
C ARG A 59 -7.78 -13.76 4.72
N VAL A 60 -7.26 -12.57 4.47
CA VAL A 60 -7.88 -11.31 4.94
C VAL A 60 -9.28 -11.15 4.32
N GLN A 61 -9.43 -11.41 3.01
CA GLN A 61 -10.74 -11.35 2.35
C GLN A 61 -11.73 -12.39 2.91
N GLU A 62 -11.25 -13.62 3.18
CA GLU A 62 -12.09 -14.67 3.79
C GLU A 62 -12.53 -14.28 5.21
N LEU A 63 -11.61 -13.74 6.02
CA LEU A 63 -11.93 -13.27 7.36
C LEU A 63 -12.91 -12.09 7.33
N GLN A 64 -12.76 -11.18 6.37
CA GLN A 64 -13.69 -10.06 6.20
C GLN A 64 -15.09 -10.55 5.85
N ALA A 65 -15.22 -11.48 4.87
CA ALA A 65 -16.49 -12.07 4.51
C ALA A 65 -17.14 -12.79 5.71
N ARG A 66 -16.34 -13.42 6.56
CA ARG A 66 -16.83 -14.08 7.76
C ARG A 66 -17.30 -13.10 8.84
N ILE A 67 -16.65 -11.95 8.94
CA ILE A 67 -17.11 -10.85 9.82
C ILE A 67 -18.46 -10.33 9.33
N ASP A 68 -18.63 -10.12 8.03
CA ASP A 68 -19.88 -9.65 7.43
C ASP A 68 -21.01 -10.65 7.65
N ASP A 69 -20.76 -11.96 7.49
CA ASP A 69 -21.70 -13.04 7.79
C ASP A 69 -22.13 -13.03 9.27
N LEU A 70 -21.15 -12.96 10.19
CA LEU A 70 -21.42 -12.92 11.61
C LEU A 70 -22.20 -11.68 12.04
N ASN A 71 -21.93 -10.53 11.44
CA ASN A 71 -22.69 -9.30 11.68
C ASN A 71 -24.13 -9.42 11.18
N SER A 72 -24.35 -10.11 10.03
CA SER A 72 -25.69 -10.42 9.53
C SER A 72 -26.41 -11.36 10.48
N ASP A 73 -25.77 -12.43 10.96
CA ASP A 73 -26.33 -13.38 11.92
C ASP A 73 -26.72 -12.69 13.25
N ILE A 74 -25.86 -11.78 13.75
CA ILE A 74 -26.14 -10.99 14.95
C ILE A 74 -27.39 -10.14 14.73
N THR A 75 -27.51 -9.48 13.56
CA THR A 75 -28.68 -8.67 13.22
C THR A 75 -29.94 -9.51 13.16
N ASP A 76 -29.88 -10.68 12.54
CA ASP A 76 -31.03 -11.60 12.43
C ASP A 76 -31.45 -12.19 13.80
N LEU A 77 -30.47 -12.51 14.66
CA LEU A 77 -30.73 -13.06 15.99
C LEU A 77 -31.28 -11.99 16.96
N THR A 78 -30.81 -10.74 16.85
CA THR A 78 -31.29 -9.62 17.67
C THR A 78 -32.66 -9.13 17.19
N GLY A 79 -32.92 -9.08 15.90
CA GLY A 79 -34.21 -8.70 15.31
C GLY A 79 -35.37 -9.68 15.59
N GLY A 80 -35.05 -10.93 16.00
CA GLY A 80 -36.05 -11.99 16.28
C GLY A 80 -36.61 -12.04 17.70
N GLN A 81 -36.08 -11.26 18.66
CA GLN A 81 -36.52 -11.25 20.05
C GLN A 81 -37.44 -10.05 20.33
N GLY A 82 -38.69 -10.16 19.90
CA GLY A 82 -39.73 -9.11 20.00
C GLY A 82 -40.17 -8.78 21.42
N SER A 83 -39.30 -8.22 22.26
CA SER A 83 -39.72 -7.44 23.42
C SER A 83 -39.86 -5.96 23.01
N SER A 84 -40.77 -5.23 23.61
CA SER A 84 -40.92 -3.78 23.34
C SER A 84 -39.64 -2.99 23.60
N GLU A 85 -38.78 -3.50 24.46
CA GLU A 85 -37.50 -2.93 24.86
C GLU A 85 -36.42 -3.15 23.78
N SER A 86 -36.41 -4.32 23.11
CA SER A 86 -35.52 -4.56 21.97
C SER A 86 -35.89 -3.71 20.75
N ALA A 87 -37.17 -3.54 20.46
CA ALA A 87 -37.66 -2.67 19.38
C ALA A 87 -37.31 -1.19 19.60
N GLU A 88 -37.19 -0.73 20.84
CA GLU A 88 -36.73 0.64 21.15
C GLU A 88 -35.22 0.78 20.96
N VAL A 89 -34.43 -0.22 21.35
CA VAL A 89 -32.99 -0.29 21.13
C VAL A 89 -32.68 -0.37 19.62
N ASP A 90 -33.39 -1.21 18.87
CA ASP A 90 -33.23 -1.36 17.42
C ASP A 90 -33.48 -0.04 16.69
N ARG A 91 -34.60 0.66 17.02
CA ARG A 91 -34.91 1.96 16.43
C ARG A 91 -33.85 3.01 16.77
N HIS A 92 -33.35 3.04 18.01
CA HIS A 92 -32.29 3.97 18.40
C HIS A 92 -30.97 3.65 17.71
N THR A 93 -30.68 2.39 17.50
CA THR A 93 -29.51 1.94 16.73
C THR A 93 -29.62 2.38 15.27
N GLU A 94 -30.77 2.17 14.61
CA GLU A 94 -31.02 2.62 13.25
C GLU A 94 -30.88 4.14 13.08
N GLU A 95 -31.33 4.93 14.07
CA GLU A 95 -31.18 6.38 14.08
C GLU A 95 -29.71 6.84 14.16
N LEU A 96 -28.85 6.06 14.83
CA LEU A 96 -27.42 6.37 15.01
C LEU A 96 -26.52 5.85 13.89
N MET A 97 -26.94 4.83 13.15
CA MET A 97 -26.16 4.21 12.08
C MET A 97 -25.60 5.20 11.05
N PRO A 98 -26.36 6.19 10.55
CA PRO A 98 -25.84 7.16 9.59
C PRO A 98 -24.71 8.01 10.18
N ALA A 99 -24.89 8.50 11.42
CA ALA A 99 -23.88 9.32 12.10
C ALA A 99 -22.59 8.53 12.42
N ALA A 100 -22.73 7.23 12.66
CA ALA A 100 -21.61 6.31 12.86
C ALA A 100 -20.91 5.88 11.55
N GLY A 101 -21.43 6.29 10.38
CA GLY A 101 -20.88 5.88 9.08
C GLY A 101 -21.25 4.45 8.67
N LEU A 102 -22.20 3.81 9.34
CA LEU A 102 -22.64 2.43 9.11
C LEU A 102 -23.71 2.29 8.01
N THR A 103 -24.03 3.37 7.32
CA THR A 103 -24.92 3.38 6.16
C THR A 103 -24.19 3.91 4.92
N PRO A 104 -24.48 3.37 3.72
CA PRO A 104 -23.97 3.95 2.49
C PRO A 104 -24.57 5.36 2.31
N VAL A 105 -23.77 6.26 1.71
CA VAL A 105 -24.18 7.63 1.44
C VAL A 105 -23.79 8.04 0.03
N GLN A 106 -24.48 9.02 -0.52
CA GLN A 106 -24.14 9.61 -1.82
C GLN A 106 -24.40 11.11 -1.80
N GLY A 107 -23.61 11.85 -2.54
CA GLY A 107 -23.75 13.31 -2.65
C GLY A 107 -22.64 13.96 -3.46
N PRO A 108 -22.74 15.26 -3.69
CA PRO A 108 -21.67 16.03 -4.32
C PRO A 108 -20.48 16.16 -3.39
N GLY A 109 -19.30 16.40 -3.95
CA GLY A 109 -18.10 16.55 -3.15
C GLY A 109 -16.82 16.75 -3.94
N LEU A 110 -15.71 16.39 -3.31
CA LEU A 110 -14.37 16.47 -3.87
C LEU A 110 -13.65 15.12 -3.82
N THR A 111 -12.80 14.89 -4.83
CA THR A 111 -11.79 13.83 -4.80
C THR A 111 -10.40 14.45 -4.88
N VAL A 112 -9.54 14.13 -3.92
CA VAL A 112 -8.13 14.52 -3.89
C VAL A 112 -7.29 13.30 -4.22
N THR A 113 -6.34 13.46 -5.16
CA THR A 113 -5.40 12.40 -5.55
C THR A 113 -3.98 12.84 -5.22
N LEU A 114 -3.27 11.98 -4.48
CA LEU A 114 -1.86 12.08 -4.18
C LEU A 114 -1.13 10.91 -4.83
N ASP A 115 0.01 11.17 -5.47
CA ASP A 115 0.81 10.13 -6.12
C ASP A 115 2.30 10.41 -5.95
N ASP A 116 3.08 9.34 -5.90
CA ASP A 116 4.52 9.38 -5.78
C ASP A 116 5.15 10.08 -6.98
N ALA A 117 6.29 10.70 -6.75
CA ALA A 117 7.06 11.29 -7.82
C ALA A 117 7.93 10.24 -8.54
N PRO A 118 8.18 10.42 -9.85
CA PRO A 118 9.12 9.56 -10.57
C PRO A 118 10.51 9.66 -9.98
N LEU A 119 11.11 8.51 -9.62
CA LEU A 119 12.48 8.50 -9.11
C LEU A 119 13.47 8.89 -10.23
N PRO A 120 14.34 9.88 -10.02
CA PRO A 120 15.37 10.23 -10.98
C PRO A 120 16.43 9.13 -11.07
N ASN A 121 16.96 8.90 -12.29
CA ASN A 121 17.96 7.85 -12.56
C ASN A 121 19.31 8.09 -11.90
N ASN A 122 19.55 9.24 -11.29
CA ASN A 122 20.83 9.71 -10.74
C ASN A 122 20.77 10.08 -9.25
N LEU A 123 19.92 9.42 -8.48
CA LEU A 123 19.97 9.52 -7.02
C LEU A 123 21.28 8.90 -6.54
N GLY A 124 22.26 9.75 -6.20
CA GLY A 124 23.56 9.37 -5.64
C GLY A 124 23.74 9.92 -4.23
N GLU A 125 24.84 9.55 -3.57
CA GLU A 125 25.16 10.00 -2.21
C GLU A 125 25.25 11.54 -2.06
N ASP A 126 25.46 12.25 -3.16
CA ASP A 126 25.52 13.74 -3.22
C ASP A 126 24.17 14.37 -3.62
N SER A 127 23.08 13.60 -3.72
CA SER A 127 21.75 14.14 -4.06
C SER A 127 21.19 14.97 -2.91
N GLU A 128 20.58 16.13 -3.21
CA GLU A 128 19.88 16.97 -2.22
C GLU A 128 18.68 16.23 -1.59
N PHE A 129 18.10 15.26 -2.32
CA PHE A 129 16.93 14.49 -1.92
C PHE A 129 17.26 13.00 -1.87
N ASN A 130 16.65 12.29 -0.95
CA ASN A 130 16.71 10.83 -0.83
C ASN A 130 15.48 10.18 -1.48
N THR A 131 15.46 8.85 -1.57
CA THR A 131 14.37 8.09 -2.20
C THR A 131 13.02 8.31 -1.48
N GLU A 132 13.04 8.49 -0.18
CA GLU A 132 11.82 8.67 0.63
C GLU A 132 11.14 10.01 0.33
N ASP A 133 11.89 11.05 -0.02
CA ASP A 133 11.34 12.36 -0.37
C ASP A 133 10.40 12.31 -1.59
N TYR A 134 10.54 11.29 -2.45
CA TYR A 134 9.72 11.08 -3.65
C TYR A 134 8.44 10.28 -3.40
N LEU A 135 8.21 9.84 -2.17
CA LEU A 135 7.04 9.05 -1.78
C LEU A 135 6.01 9.91 -1.04
N VAL A 136 4.75 9.54 -1.19
CA VAL A 136 3.65 10.09 -0.38
C VAL A 136 3.70 9.45 1.01
N HIS A 137 3.67 10.27 2.06
CA HIS A 137 3.71 9.80 3.44
C HIS A 137 2.33 9.88 4.12
N GLN A 138 2.19 9.15 5.22
CA GLN A 138 1.00 9.18 6.07
C GLN A 138 0.57 10.59 6.44
N GLN A 139 1.52 11.44 6.86
CA GLN A 139 1.26 12.83 7.26
C GLN A 139 0.63 13.67 6.14
N ASP A 140 0.93 13.36 4.89
CA ASP A 140 0.39 14.06 3.72
C ASP A 140 -1.09 13.73 3.54
N LEU A 141 -1.42 12.42 3.65
CA LEU A 141 -2.79 11.93 3.63
C LEU A 141 -3.59 12.47 4.81
N GLU A 142 -3.04 12.41 6.02
CA GLU A 142 -3.67 12.96 7.23
C GLU A 142 -3.91 14.47 7.11
N GLY A 143 -2.97 15.21 6.52
CA GLY A 143 -3.10 16.63 6.24
C GLY A 143 -4.33 16.94 5.36
N VAL A 144 -4.52 16.17 4.30
CA VAL A 144 -5.68 16.28 3.40
C VAL A 144 -6.97 15.85 4.10
N ILE A 145 -6.96 14.69 4.78
CA ILE A 145 -8.13 14.17 5.53
C ILE A 145 -8.62 15.20 6.54
N ASN A 146 -7.71 15.74 7.35
CA ASN A 146 -8.04 16.72 8.38
C ASN A 146 -8.54 18.04 7.79
N ALA A 147 -7.98 18.49 6.66
CA ALA A 147 -8.45 19.68 5.98
C ALA A 147 -9.85 19.51 5.42
N LEU A 148 -10.17 18.34 4.82
CA LEU A 148 -11.51 18.05 4.32
C LEU A 148 -12.55 17.98 5.46
N TRP A 149 -12.23 17.36 6.60
CA TRP A 149 -13.09 17.39 7.79
C TRP A 149 -13.29 18.81 8.31
N ALA A 150 -12.24 19.61 8.37
CA ALA A 150 -12.34 21.02 8.78
C ALA A 150 -13.16 21.85 7.79
N GLY A 151 -13.18 21.50 6.52
CA GLY A 151 -14.00 22.09 5.46
C GLY A 151 -15.47 21.63 5.47
N GLY A 152 -15.88 20.80 6.44
CA GLY A 152 -17.27 20.35 6.60
C GLY A 152 -17.62 19.11 5.79
N ALA A 153 -16.66 18.24 5.52
CA ALA A 153 -16.98 16.94 4.95
C ALA A 153 -17.97 16.16 5.84
N GLU A 154 -19.02 15.62 5.25
CA GLU A 154 -20.05 14.83 5.92
C GLU A 154 -19.72 13.34 5.94
N ALA A 155 -19.00 12.91 4.92
CA ALA A 155 -18.53 11.54 4.75
C ALA A 155 -17.23 11.52 3.96
N MET A 156 -16.38 10.51 4.21
CA MET A 156 -15.09 10.38 3.52
C MET A 156 -14.75 8.93 3.26
N THR A 157 -14.09 8.69 2.14
CA THR A 157 -13.38 7.43 1.86
C THR A 157 -11.93 7.74 1.54
N VAL A 158 -11.03 6.85 1.96
CA VAL A 158 -9.66 6.77 1.46
C VAL A 158 -9.57 5.49 0.65
N MET A 159 -9.20 5.60 -0.62
CA MET A 159 -9.34 4.52 -1.58
C MET A 159 -10.82 4.06 -1.65
N ASP A 160 -11.07 2.77 -1.42
CA ASP A 160 -12.43 2.20 -1.33
C ASP A 160 -12.96 2.05 0.10
N GLN A 161 -12.20 2.54 1.10
CA GLN A 161 -12.53 2.35 2.52
C GLN A 161 -13.23 3.57 3.11
N ARG A 162 -14.43 3.37 3.68
CA ARG A 162 -15.12 4.39 4.46
C ARG A 162 -14.31 4.75 5.70
N ILE A 163 -14.11 6.06 5.93
CA ILE A 163 -13.42 6.59 7.11
C ILE A 163 -14.43 7.00 8.16
N VAL A 164 -14.22 6.53 9.38
CA VAL A 164 -14.96 6.88 10.59
C VAL A 164 -13.98 7.25 11.70
N SER A 165 -14.47 7.71 12.84
CA SER A 165 -13.64 8.18 13.97
C SER A 165 -12.67 7.13 14.52
N THR A 166 -12.92 5.84 14.29
CA THR A 166 -12.06 4.72 14.71
C THR A 166 -11.12 4.22 13.61
N SER A 167 -11.20 4.78 12.41
CA SER A 167 -10.32 4.42 11.30
C SER A 167 -8.90 4.90 11.56
N THR A 168 -7.92 4.04 11.29
CA THR A 168 -6.51 4.34 11.44
C THR A 168 -5.83 4.24 10.08
N VAL A 169 -5.14 5.31 9.72
CA VAL A 169 -4.30 5.40 8.52
C VAL A 169 -2.85 5.24 8.98
N GLN A 170 -2.13 4.25 8.46
CA GLN A 170 -0.73 3.99 8.81
C GLN A 170 0.07 3.72 7.55
N CYS A 171 1.35 4.13 7.52
CA CYS A 171 2.28 3.71 6.49
C CYS A 171 3.20 2.61 7.01
N GLU A 172 3.40 1.57 6.23
CA GLU A 172 4.44 0.55 6.43
C GLU A 172 5.39 0.59 5.22
N GLY A 173 6.51 1.31 5.37
CA GLY A 173 7.38 1.61 4.25
C GLY A 173 6.64 2.44 3.17
N PRO A 174 6.69 2.04 1.89
CA PRO A 174 6.10 2.79 0.78
C PRO A 174 4.60 2.50 0.56
N VAL A 175 3.91 1.85 1.50
CA VAL A 175 2.51 1.45 1.34
C VAL A 175 1.64 1.96 2.47
N LEU A 176 0.36 2.19 2.16
CA LEU A 176 -0.66 2.60 3.10
C LEU A 176 -1.37 1.38 3.66
N LEU A 177 -1.40 1.24 4.98
CA LEU A 177 -2.24 0.29 5.69
C LEU A 177 -3.47 1.02 6.24
N LEU A 178 -4.66 0.61 5.80
CA LEU A 178 -5.93 1.19 6.21
C LEU A 178 -6.94 0.08 6.51
N ASN A 179 -7.47 0.05 7.72
CA ASN A 179 -8.42 -0.98 8.17
C ASN A 179 -7.93 -2.43 7.91
N GLY A 180 -6.62 -2.68 8.04
CA GLY A 180 -6.01 -3.99 7.81
C GLY A 180 -5.79 -4.35 6.32
N ARG A 181 -6.06 -3.42 5.39
CA ARG A 181 -5.79 -3.59 3.94
C ARG A 181 -4.65 -2.70 3.50
N THR A 182 -3.79 -3.22 2.63
CA THR A 182 -2.66 -2.51 2.05
C THR A 182 -3.05 -1.86 0.74
N PHE A 183 -2.68 -0.59 0.56
CA PHE A 183 -2.90 0.18 -0.65
C PHE A 183 -1.59 0.77 -1.17
N TYR A 184 -1.55 0.99 -2.47
CA TYR A 184 -0.42 1.56 -3.19
C TYR A 184 -0.84 2.88 -3.85
N PRO A 185 0.10 3.81 -4.11
CA PRO A 185 -0.21 5.02 -4.85
C PRO A 185 -0.66 4.70 -6.30
N PRO A 186 -1.45 5.55 -6.95
CA PRO A 186 -1.96 6.82 -6.43
C PRO A 186 -3.05 6.64 -5.36
N TYR A 187 -2.95 7.45 -4.30
CA TYR A 187 -3.95 7.46 -3.23
C TYR A 187 -5.07 8.44 -3.55
N THR A 188 -6.31 8.00 -3.38
CA THR A 188 -7.49 8.82 -3.59
C THR A 188 -8.24 9.02 -2.27
N ILE A 189 -8.59 10.27 -1.98
CA ILE A 189 -9.40 10.67 -0.83
C ILE A 189 -10.63 11.35 -1.40
N SER A 190 -11.80 10.75 -1.21
CA SER A 190 -13.07 11.34 -1.66
C SER A 190 -13.87 11.78 -0.44
N ALA A 191 -14.46 12.97 -0.50
CA ALA A 191 -15.27 13.56 0.56
C ALA A 191 -16.58 14.09 -0.01
N ILE A 192 -17.70 13.77 0.65
CA ILE A 192 -19.03 14.33 0.37
C ILE A 192 -19.23 15.56 1.26
N GLY A 193 -19.76 16.63 0.71
CA GLY A 193 -20.03 17.88 1.40
C GLY A 193 -19.97 19.08 0.46
N ASP A 194 -19.94 20.28 1.04
CA ASP A 194 -19.77 21.52 0.28
C ASP A 194 -18.38 21.58 -0.35
N ALA A 195 -18.34 21.42 -1.67
CA ALA A 195 -17.09 21.34 -2.44
C ALA A 195 -16.27 22.64 -2.35
N ASP A 196 -16.91 23.80 -2.28
CA ASP A 196 -16.19 25.08 -2.22
C ASP A 196 -15.60 25.29 -0.82
N ALA A 197 -16.37 25.01 0.25
CA ALA A 197 -15.87 25.08 1.61
C ALA A 197 -14.69 24.11 1.86
N MET A 198 -14.79 22.89 1.35
CA MET A 198 -13.69 21.91 1.45
C MET A 198 -12.46 22.35 0.66
N ARG A 199 -12.62 22.95 -0.53
CA ARG A 199 -11.50 23.48 -1.31
C ARG A 199 -10.81 24.63 -0.61
N ASP A 200 -11.58 25.55 -0.02
CA ASP A 200 -11.03 26.65 0.77
C ASP A 200 -10.24 26.14 1.99
N ALA A 201 -10.76 25.09 2.65
CA ALA A 201 -10.07 24.47 3.78
C ALA A 201 -8.76 23.77 3.36
N LEU A 202 -8.74 23.08 2.21
CA LEU A 202 -7.51 22.49 1.64
C LEU A 202 -6.47 23.58 1.36
N ASP A 203 -6.87 24.69 0.76
CA ASP A 203 -5.96 25.82 0.44
C ASP A 203 -5.47 26.54 1.70
N ALA A 204 -6.26 26.58 2.76
CA ALA A 204 -5.89 27.19 4.05
C ALA A 204 -5.00 26.29 4.92
N ALA A 205 -5.06 24.96 4.76
CA ALA A 205 -4.36 24.00 5.61
C ALA A 205 -2.83 24.08 5.44
N PRO A 206 -2.05 24.28 6.51
CA PRO A 206 -0.59 24.37 6.42
C PRO A 206 0.07 23.11 5.85
N ALA A 207 -0.38 21.92 6.30
CA ALA A 207 0.16 20.64 5.83
C ALA A 207 -0.07 20.44 4.33
N VAL A 208 -1.25 20.80 3.81
CA VAL A 208 -1.56 20.69 2.37
C VAL A 208 -0.69 21.68 1.57
N ARG A 209 -0.47 22.89 2.06
CA ARG A 209 0.42 23.87 1.39
C ARG A 209 1.86 23.39 1.37
N GLU A 210 2.33 22.77 2.45
CA GLU A 210 3.67 22.20 2.52
C GLU A 210 3.82 21.05 1.52
N TYR A 211 2.86 20.12 1.48
CA TYR A 211 2.85 19.04 0.50
C TYR A 211 2.88 19.58 -0.94
N ARG A 212 2.05 20.59 -1.27
CA ARG A 212 2.04 21.21 -2.60
C ARG A 212 3.37 21.87 -2.96
N ALA A 213 4.04 22.51 -2.00
CA ALA A 213 5.37 23.06 -2.22
C ALA A 213 6.42 21.98 -2.51
N TRP A 214 6.31 20.81 -1.86
CA TRP A 214 7.12 19.64 -2.19
C TRP A 214 6.76 19.08 -3.56
N ALA A 215 5.50 18.93 -3.87
CA ALA A 215 5.01 18.46 -5.17
C ALA A 215 5.58 19.28 -6.32
N ASP A 216 5.59 20.60 -6.19
CA ASP A 216 6.18 21.51 -7.17
C ASP A 216 7.70 21.34 -7.34
N ARG A 217 8.42 20.95 -6.28
CA ARG A 217 9.89 20.78 -6.30
C ARG A 217 10.37 19.46 -6.87
N ILE A 218 9.70 18.36 -6.52
CA ILE A 218 10.18 17.00 -6.80
C ILE A 218 9.26 16.19 -7.71
N GLY A 219 8.07 16.71 -8.02
CA GLY A 219 7.14 16.11 -8.97
C GLY A 219 6.13 15.14 -8.37
N LEU A 220 5.86 15.23 -7.03
CA LEU A 220 4.71 14.55 -6.44
C LEU A 220 3.42 15.05 -7.08
N THR A 221 2.40 14.21 -7.12
CA THR A 221 1.10 14.60 -7.64
C THR A 221 0.19 15.13 -6.53
N TYR A 222 -0.45 16.26 -6.78
CA TYR A 222 -1.58 16.78 -6.04
C TYR A 222 -2.67 17.21 -7.01
N ARG A 223 -3.82 16.55 -7.00
CA ARG A 223 -4.96 16.89 -7.85
C ARG A 223 -6.24 16.93 -7.04
N VAL A 224 -7.08 17.94 -7.29
CA VAL A 224 -8.40 18.09 -6.67
C VAL A 224 -9.43 18.19 -7.78
N GLY A 225 -10.37 17.25 -7.79
CA GLY A 225 -11.51 17.21 -8.70
C GLY A 225 -12.83 17.41 -7.94
N GLY A 226 -13.75 18.19 -8.50
CA GLY A 226 -15.13 18.24 -8.03
C GLY A 226 -15.94 17.13 -8.68
N GLU A 227 -16.85 16.52 -7.93
CA GLU A 227 -17.75 15.47 -8.42
C GLU A 227 -19.20 15.78 -8.00
N ASP A 228 -20.12 15.66 -8.94
CA ASP A 228 -21.55 15.95 -8.70
C ASP A 228 -22.22 14.84 -7.87
N ASN A 229 -21.68 13.61 -7.89
CA ASN A 229 -22.26 12.49 -7.16
C ASN A 229 -21.19 11.43 -6.83
N ILE A 230 -20.72 11.44 -5.61
CA ILE A 230 -19.84 10.42 -5.02
C ILE A 230 -20.72 9.43 -4.28
N THR A 231 -20.51 8.13 -4.52
CA THR A 231 -21.16 7.06 -3.75
C THR A 231 -20.13 6.40 -2.83
N MET A 232 -20.45 6.34 -1.54
CA MET A 232 -19.58 5.75 -0.53
C MET A 232 -20.28 4.58 0.17
N PRO A 233 -19.57 3.45 0.39
CA PRO A 233 -20.12 2.32 1.12
C PRO A 233 -20.31 2.65 2.61
N ALA A 234 -21.03 1.80 3.31
CA ALA A 234 -21.00 1.76 4.75
C ALA A 234 -19.61 1.34 5.25
N PHE A 235 -19.24 1.76 6.46
CA PHE A 235 -18.06 1.25 7.14
C PHE A 235 -18.28 -0.21 7.51
N THR A 236 -17.33 -1.08 7.16
CA THR A 236 -17.40 -2.55 7.40
C THR A 236 -16.41 -3.03 8.46
N GLY A 237 -15.58 -2.14 9.00
CA GLY A 237 -14.64 -2.47 10.07
C GLY A 237 -15.28 -2.58 11.45
N SER A 238 -14.52 -3.08 12.44
CA SER A 238 -14.97 -3.13 13.83
C SER A 238 -15.05 -1.73 14.43
N VAL A 239 -16.22 -1.34 14.94
CA VAL A 239 -16.40 -0.10 15.73
C VAL A 239 -16.02 -0.26 17.21
N GLN A 240 -15.58 -1.45 17.64
CA GLN A 240 -15.11 -1.65 19.01
C GLN A 240 -13.77 -0.93 19.19
N GLY A 241 -13.83 0.17 19.94
CA GLY A 241 -12.62 0.84 20.43
C GLY A 241 -11.78 -0.17 21.21
N GLY A 242 -10.47 -0.27 20.85
CA GLY A 242 -9.56 -1.20 21.48
C GLY A 242 -9.62 -1.09 22.99
N GLN A 243 -10.06 -2.14 23.66
CA GLN A 243 -9.79 -2.32 25.06
C GLN A 243 -8.30 -2.65 25.17
N THR A 244 -7.51 -1.64 25.45
CA THR A 244 -6.13 -1.84 25.92
C THR A 244 -6.19 -2.52 27.29
N SER A 245 -5.82 -3.79 27.29
CA SER A 245 -5.51 -4.52 28.53
C SER A 245 -4.17 -4.09 29.06
#